data_987f8faf08220c42b482278a31afafb8
#
_entry.id   987f8faf08220c42b482278a31afafb8
#
_cell.length_a   1.000
_cell.length_b   1.000
_cell.length_c   1.000
_cell.angle_alpha   90.00
_cell.angle_beta   90.00
_cell.angle_gamma   90.00
#
_symmetry.space_group_name_H-M   'P 1'
#
loop_
_entity.id
_entity.type
_entity.pdbx_description
1 polymer ?
#
loop_
_entity_poly.entity_id
_entity_poly.type
_entity_poly.pdbx_seq_one_letter_code
_entity_poly.pdbx_strand_id
1 'polypeptide(L)'
;MSENRNGLMELLGGGSLVEYNDQAQKAVMQFEARPEFCHSDGRVVQGGFVTAWMDAAMAHAIRRASQGEYSAVTLELKVTFVSATGPGPVVAEGWVVSMGRTVAFLEGRLFDGAGKLLATSSSTAKLARVNP
;
A
#
# COMPACT_ATOMS: atom_id res chain seq x y z
N MET A 1 7.20 -17.74 -4.11
CA MET A 1 7.57 -17.62 -5.51
C MET A 1 7.24 -16.27 -6.05
N SER A 2 8.08 -15.80 -6.93
CA SER A 2 7.93 -14.46 -7.48
C SER A 2 6.67 -14.31 -8.32
N GLU A 3 6.21 -15.39 -8.98
CA GLU A 3 5.02 -15.34 -9.82
C GLU A 3 3.79 -14.94 -9.03
N ASN A 4 3.62 -15.51 -7.83
CA ASN A 4 2.45 -15.19 -7.02
C ASN A 4 2.45 -13.74 -6.57
N ARG A 5 3.60 -13.21 -6.19
CA ARG A 5 3.70 -11.81 -5.84
C ARG A 5 3.42 -10.91 -7.03
N ASN A 6 3.98 -11.28 -8.20
CA ASN A 6 3.77 -10.52 -9.42
C ASN A 6 2.31 -10.56 -9.84
N GLY A 7 1.63 -11.70 -9.63
CA GLY A 7 0.22 -11.82 -9.95
C GLY A 7 -0.66 -10.87 -9.18
N LEU A 8 -0.44 -10.76 -7.87
CA LEU A 8 -1.23 -9.84 -7.06
C LEU A 8 -0.97 -8.39 -7.44
N MET A 9 0.30 -8.01 -7.57
CA MET A 9 0.63 -6.63 -7.94
C MET A 9 0.07 -6.29 -9.31
N GLU A 10 0.08 -7.23 -10.24
CA GLU A 10 -0.48 -7.01 -11.57
C GLU A 10 -1.99 -6.77 -11.50
N LEU A 11 -2.69 -7.53 -10.67
CA LEU A 11 -4.13 -7.33 -10.47
C LEU A 11 -4.46 -5.97 -9.87
N LEU A 12 -3.53 -5.39 -9.13
CA LEU A 12 -3.72 -4.09 -8.50
C LEU A 12 -3.25 -2.93 -9.37
N GLY A 13 -2.84 -3.18 -10.61
CA GLY A 13 -2.39 -2.13 -11.50
C GLY A 13 -0.88 -2.08 -11.67
N GLY A 14 -0.21 -3.22 -11.55
CA GLY A 14 1.22 -3.31 -11.85
C GLY A 14 2.11 -2.65 -10.83
N GLY A 15 1.82 -2.83 -9.54
CA GLY A 15 2.53 -2.16 -8.47
C GLY A 15 4.02 -2.45 -8.44
N SER A 16 4.80 -1.41 -8.21
CA SER A 16 6.25 -1.53 -8.04
C SER A 16 6.71 -0.62 -6.93
N LEU A 17 7.71 -1.09 -6.18
CA LEU A 17 8.37 -0.29 -5.15
C LEU A 17 9.35 0.65 -5.84
N VAL A 18 9.13 1.95 -5.72
CA VAL A 18 9.99 2.94 -6.39
C VAL A 18 11.00 3.56 -5.45
N GLU A 19 10.76 3.50 -4.14
CA GLU A 19 11.66 4.12 -3.17
C GLU A 19 11.42 3.51 -1.80
N TYR A 20 12.49 3.35 -1.03
CA TYR A 20 12.38 3.05 0.39
C TYR A 20 13.34 3.94 1.16
N ASN A 21 12.81 4.67 2.16
CA ASN A 21 13.61 5.52 3.04
C ASN A 21 13.85 4.76 4.34
N ASP A 22 15.09 4.38 4.59
CA ASP A 22 15.43 3.54 5.72
C ASP A 22 15.26 4.27 7.06
N GLN A 23 15.54 5.57 7.11
CA GLN A 23 15.40 6.34 8.34
C GLN A 23 13.94 6.52 8.72
N ALA A 24 13.08 6.81 7.75
CA ALA A 24 11.66 6.98 8.00
C ALA A 24 10.90 5.66 7.98
N GLN A 25 11.55 4.58 7.57
CA GLN A 25 10.94 3.25 7.37
C GLN A 25 9.70 3.38 6.48
N LYS A 26 9.87 4.11 5.37
CA LYS A 26 8.76 4.46 4.48
C LYS A 26 9.00 3.87 3.09
N ALA A 27 8.02 3.13 2.61
CA ALA A 27 8.00 2.58 1.26
C ALA A 27 7.11 3.43 0.38
N VAL A 28 7.51 3.66 -0.87
CA VAL A 28 6.74 4.37 -1.87
C VAL A 28 6.55 3.43 -3.05
N MET A 29 5.29 3.20 -3.41
CA MET A 29 4.91 2.33 -4.52
C MET A 29 4.12 3.11 -5.54
N GLN A 30 4.20 2.67 -6.78
CA GLN A 30 3.46 3.27 -7.88
C GLN A 30 2.57 2.22 -8.51
N PHE A 31 1.32 2.60 -8.79
CA PHE A 31 0.33 1.74 -9.44
C PHE A 31 -0.32 2.53 -10.56
N GLU A 32 -0.99 1.81 -11.46
CA GLU A 32 -1.83 2.42 -12.48
C GLU A 32 -3.28 2.15 -12.14
N ALA A 33 -4.05 3.21 -11.88
CA ALA A 33 -5.49 3.09 -11.66
C ALA A 33 -6.14 2.92 -13.03
N ARG A 34 -6.60 1.71 -13.32
CA ARG A 34 -7.18 1.37 -14.62
C ARG A 34 -8.67 1.71 -14.62
N PRO A 35 -9.24 2.04 -15.80
CA PRO A 35 -10.68 2.31 -15.88
C PRO A 35 -11.54 1.16 -15.38
N GLU A 36 -11.11 -0.09 -15.56
CA GLU A 36 -11.88 -1.25 -15.11
C GLU A 36 -11.93 -1.39 -13.59
N PHE A 37 -11.12 -0.61 -12.85
CA PHE A 37 -11.20 -0.55 -11.38
C PHE A 37 -12.26 0.46 -10.92
N CYS A 38 -12.93 1.13 -11.85
CA CYS A 38 -13.75 2.29 -11.54
C CYS A 38 -15.22 2.00 -11.72
N HIS A 39 -16.04 2.60 -10.86
CA HIS A 39 -17.48 2.71 -11.06
C HIS A 39 -17.82 4.08 -11.66
N SER A 40 -19.11 4.41 -11.82
CA SER A 40 -19.55 5.71 -12.31
C SER A 40 -18.97 5.99 -13.70
N ASP A 41 -19.20 5.05 -14.62
CA ASP A 41 -18.75 5.13 -16.01
C ASP A 41 -17.24 5.25 -16.12
N GLY A 42 -16.52 4.51 -15.27
CA GLY A 42 -15.07 4.43 -15.35
C GLY A 42 -14.34 5.64 -14.81
N ARG A 43 -14.99 6.46 -13.98
CA ARG A 43 -14.41 7.72 -13.53
C ARG A 43 -13.93 7.71 -12.09
N VAL A 44 -14.47 6.82 -11.23
CA VAL A 44 -14.15 6.85 -9.80
C VAL A 44 -13.69 5.46 -9.38
N VAL A 45 -12.44 5.36 -8.94
CA VAL A 45 -11.86 4.10 -8.50
C VAL A 45 -12.63 3.57 -7.29
N GLN A 46 -12.98 2.29 -7.34
CA GLN A 46 -13.67 1.63 -6.24
C GLN A 46 -12.75 1.62 -5.01
N GLY A 47 -13.33 1.94 -3.84
CA GLY A 47 -12.53 2.19 -2.64
C GLY A 47 -11.66 1.03 -2.18
N GLY A 48 -12.03 -0.20 -2.55
CA GLY A 48 -11.20 -1.36 -2.23
C GLY A 48 -9.83 -1.33 -2.88
N PHE A 49 -9.73 -0.80 -4.10
CA PHE A 49 -8.42 -0.65 -4.75
C PHE A 49 -7.58 0.41 -4.07
N VAL A 50 -8.18 1.56 -3.73
CA VAL A 50 -7.48 2.61 -2.98
C VAL A 50 -6.91 2.04 -1.68
N THR A 51 -7.73 1.29 -0.97
CA THR A 51 -7.34 0.63 0.28
C THR A 51 -6.21 -0.36 0.05
N ALA A 52 -6.31 -1.17 -0.99
CA ALA A 52 -5.30 -2.19 -1.29
C ALA A 52 -3.94 -1.58 -1.63
N TRP A 53 -3.94 -0.44 -2.33
CA TRP A 53 -2.68 0.21 -2.69
C TRP A 53 -1.92 0.69 -1.46
N MET A 54 -2.63 1.31 -0.50
CA MET A 54 -1.99 1.75 0.73
C MET A 54 -1.58 0.56 1.59
N ASP A 55 -2.40 -0.48 1.64
CA ASP A 55 -2.07 -1.69 2.39
C ASP A 55 -0.80 -2.34 1.84
N ALA A 56 -0.66 -2.38 0.51
CA ALA A 56 0.55 -2.93 -0.12
C ALA A 56 1.79 -2.10 0.24
N ALA A 57 1.68 -0.77 0.23
CA ALA A 57 2.82 0.07 0.59
C ALA A 57 3.21 -0.12 2.05
N MET A 58 2.23 -0.24 2.94
CA MET A 58 2.51 -0.47 4.36
C MET A 58 3.16 -1.85 4.57
N ALA A 59 2.71 -2.86 3.83
CA ALA A 59 3.29 -4.20 3.91
C ALA A 59 4.75 -4.20 3.43
N HIS A 60 5.04 -3.47 2.36
CA HIS A 60 6.42 -3.36 1.87
C HIS A 60 7.31 -2.62 2.87
N ALA A 61 6.75 -1.66 3.60
CA ALA A 61 7.50 -0.97 4.64
C ALA A 61 7.96 -1.95 5.72
N ILE A 62 7.10 -2.88 6.13
CA ILE A 62 7.49 -3.90 7.11
C ILE A 62 8.56 -4.83 6.54
N ARG A 63 8.39 -5.29 5.28
CA ARG A 63 9.39 -6.17 4.66
C ARG A 63 10.76 -5.50 4.63
N ARG A 64 10.81 -4.24 4.24
CA ARG A 64 12.08 -3.54 4.14
C ARG A 64 12.63 -3.18 5.52
N ALA A 65 11.79 -2.73 6.45
CA ALA A 65 12.25 -2.37 7.80
C ALA A 65 12.79 -3.58 8.54
N SER A 66 12.26 -4.76 8.27
CA SER A 66 12.72 -6.01 8.91
C SER A 66 13.77 -6.73 8.10
N GLN A 67 14.27 -6.12 7.03
CA GLN A 67 15.28 -6.71 6.14
C GLN A 67 14.83 -8.07 5.61
N GLY A 68 13.54 -8.17 5.28
CA GLY A 68 12.96 -9.38 4.70
C GLY A 68 12.55 -10.45 5.70
N GLU A 69 12.73 -10.21 6.99
CA GLU A 69 12.44 -11.21 8.00
C GLU A 69 10.94 -11.42 8.19
N TYR A 70 10.16 -10.35 8.14
CA TYR A 70 8.72 -10.41 8.40
C TYR A 70 7.92 -9.94 7.21
N SER A 71 6.71 -10.50 7.08
CA SER A 71 5.65 -9.95 6.25
C SER A 71 4.52 -9.50 7.15
N ALA A 72 3.66 -8.62 6.61
CA ALA A 72 2.55 -8.07 7.36
C ALA A 72 1.30 -8.91 7.15
N VAL A 73 0.61 -9.23 8.24
CA VAL A 73 -0.76 -9.75 8.17
C VAL A 73 -1.64 -8.66 8.80
N THR A 74 -2.38 -7.95 7.98
CA THR A 74 -3.17 -6.82 8.44
C THR A 74 -4.28 -7.28 9.38
N LEU A 75 -4.32 -6.69 10.57
CA LEU A 75 -5.35 -7.01 11.56
C LEU A 75 -6.47 -5.97 11.54
N GLU A 76 -6.12 -4.73 11.28
CA GLU A 76 -7.08 -3.64 11.25
C GLU A 76 -6.58 -2.57 10.29
N LEU A 77 -7.48 -1.99 9.51
CA LEU A 77 -7.12 -0.98 8.54
C LEU A 77 -8.24 0.05 8.49
N LYS A 78 -7.88 1.30 8.78
CA LYS A 78 -8.81 2.42 8.70
C LYS A 78 -8.38 3.30 7.54
N VAL A 79 -9.34 3.66 6.68
CA VAL A 79 -9.09 4.49 5.50
C VAL A 79 -10.00 5.70 5.53
N THR A 80 -9.44 6.86 5.24
CA THR A 80 -10.20 8.08 5.01
C THR A 80 -10.02 8.47 3.54
N PHE A 81 -11.13 8.55 2.81
CA PHE A 81 -11.12 8.95 1.40
C PHE A 81 -11.25 10.46 1.37
N VAL A 82 -10.18 11.14 1.01
CA VAL A 82 -10.12 12.61 1.03
C VAL A 82 -10.67 13.19 -0.27
N SER A 83 -10.32 12.57 -1.39
CA SER A 83 -10.75 12.99 -2.73
C SER A 83 -11.02 11.76 -3.57
N ALA A 84 -11.90 11.89 -4.57
CA ALA A 84 -12.14 10.81 -5.52
C ALA A 84 -10.87 10.56 -6.35
N THR A 85 -10.61 9.29 -6.62
CA THR A 85 -9.47 8.88 -7.45
C THR A 85 -9.98 8.55 -8.83
N GLY A 86 -9.42 9.18 -9.87
CA GLY A 86 -9.73 8.84 -11.25
C GLY A 86 -8.68 7.89 -11.84
N PRO A 87 -8.88 7.44 -13.09
CA PRO A 87 -7.87 6.63 -13.77
C PRO A 87 -6.56 7.38 -13.95
N GLY A 88 -5.46 6.65 -13.96
CA GLY A 88 -4.14 7.22 -14.14
C GLY A 88 -3.17 6.72 -13.09
N PRO A 89 -1.94 7.26 -13.09
CA PRO A 89 -0.94 6.85 -12.11
C PRO A 89 -1.31 7.30 -10.71
N VAL A 90 -1.03 6.44 -9.72
CA VAL A 90 -1.19 6.77 -8.30
C VAL A 90 0.08 6.36 -7.57
N VAL A 91 0.36 7.06 -6.48
CA VAL A 91 1.54 6.81 -5.65
C VAL A 91 1.06 6.54 -4.23
N ALA A 92 1.40 5.37 -3.72
CA ALA A 92 1.04 4.96 -2.36
C ALA A 92 2.29 5.02 -1.49
N GLU A 93 2.16 5.65 -0.33
CA GLU A 93 3.20 5.67 0.68
C GLU A 93 2.73 4.90 1.89
N GLY A 94 3.63 4.12 2.49
CA GLY A 94 3.36 3.45 3.75
C GLY A 94 4.58 3.47 4.62
N TRP A 95 4.41 3.72 5.93
CA TRP A 95 5.55 3.78 6.83
C TRP A 95 5.20 3.17 8.17
N VAL A 96 6.26 2.73 8.86
CA VAL A 96 6.15 2.11 10.17
C VAL A 96 6.14 3.23 11.21
N VAL A 97 5.08 3.29 12.03
CA VAL A 97 5.02 4.20 13.16
C VAL A 97 5.72 3.57 14.36
N SER A 98 5.47 2.28 14.59
CA SER A 98 6.07 1.55 15.69
C SER A 98 6.07 0.08 15.35
N MET A 99 7.15 -0.62 15.64
CA MET A 99 7.25 -2.06 15.37
C MET A 99 7.70 -2.76 16.64
N GLY A 100 6.82 -3.59 17.20
CA GLY A 100 7.13 -4.42 18.35
C GLY A 100 7.64 -5.79 17.91
N ARG A 101 7.54 -6.77 18.81
CA ARG A 101 7.98 -8.13 18.51
C ARG A 101 6.98 -8.89 17.65
N THR A 102 5.69 -8.64 17.85
CA THR A 102 4.63 -9.40 17.18
C THR A 102 3.67 -8.54 16.39
N VAL A 103 3.61 -7.23 16.67
CA VAL A 103 2.64 -6.31 16.08
C VAL A 103 3.34 -5.03 15.68
N ALA A 104 2.94 -4.46 14.55
CA ALA A 104 3.40 -3.16 14.07
C ALA A 104 2.21 -2.24 13.84
N PHE A 105 2.44 -0.96 14.01
CA PHE A 105 1.48 0.10 13.70
C PHE A 105 2.04 0.92 12.54
N LEU A 106 1.17 1.18 11.55
CA LEU A 106 1.60 1.80 10.30
C LEU A 106 0.62 2.89 9.89
N GLU A 107 1.11 3.77 9.03
CA GLU A 107 0.28 4.78 8.37
C GLU A 107 0.57 4.78 6.89
N GLY A 108 -0.38 5.28 6.11
CA GLY A 108 -0.24 5.36 4.67
C GLY A 108 -0.96 6.54 4.09
N ARG A 109 -0.57 6.89 2.87
CA ARG A 109 -1.20 7.95 2.07
C ARG A 109 -1.23 7.53 0.62
N LEU A 110 -2.21 8.05 -0.10
CA LEU A 110 -2.29 7.86 -1.55
C LEU A 110 -2.38 9.21 -2.22
N PHE A 111 -1.61 9.37 -3.29
CA PHE A 111 -1.56 10.59 -4.10
C PHE A 111 -1.84 10.25 -5.56
N ASP A 112 -2.40 11.20 -6.31
CA ASP A 112 -2.47 11.04 -7.76
C ASP A 112 -1.14 11.43 -8.41
N GLY A 113 -1.07 11.34 -9.74
CA GLY A 113 0.16 11.63 -10.47
C GLY A 113 0.61 13.09 -10.38
N ALA A 114 -0.30 13.99 -10.00
CA ALA A 114 0.04 15.40 -9.81
C ALA A 114 0.41 15.73 -8.37
N GLY A 115 0.38 14.74 -7.48
CA GLY A 115 0.74 14.94 -6.08
C GLY A 115 -0.41 15.33 -5.18
N LYS A 116 -1.66 15.24 -5.66
CA LYS A 116 -2.83 15.57 -4.85
C LYS A 116 -3.12 14.43 -3.88
N LEU A 117 -3.35 14.75 -2.61
CA LEU A 117 -3.70 13.74 -1.61
C LEU A 117 -5.09 13.20 -1.88
N LEU A 118 -5.19 11.88 -2.00
CA LEU A 118 -6.45 11.19 -2.30
C LEU A 118 -7.02 10.47 -1.09
N ALA A 119 -6.16 9.89 -0.25
CA ALA A 119 -6.61 9.11 0.89
C ALA A 119 -5.50 8.99 1.93
N THR A 120 -5.91 8.74 3.17
CA THR A 120 -4.99 8.43 4.27
C THR A 120 -5.44 7.15 4.94
N SER A 121 -4.52 6.50 5.64
CA SER A 121 -4.83 5.24 6.33
C SER A 121 -3.98 5.07 7.56
N SER A 122 -4.49 4.22 8.47
CA SER A 122 -3.72 3.71 9.60
C SER A 122 -4.01 2.23 9.71
N SER A 123 -3.03 1.46 10.18
CA SER A 123 -3.14 0.01 10.19
C SER A 123 -2.42 -0.59 11.39
N THR A 124 -2.95 -1.71 11.86
CA THR A 124 -2.28 -2.60 12.81
C THR A 124 -2.04 -3.90 12.07
N ALA A 125 -0.84 -4.42 12.14
CA ALA A 125 -0.47 -5.63 11.42
C ALA A 125 0.28 -6.59 12.34
N LYS A 126 0.00 -7.87 12.18
CA LYS A 126 0.78 -8.93 12.81
C LYS A 126 2.03 -9.17 11.98
N LEU A 127 3.15 -9.34 12.67
CA LEU A 127 4.43 -9.67 12.02
C LEU A 127 4.51 -11.19 11.88
N ALA A 128 4.53 -11.67 10.64
CA ALA A 128 4.62 -13.09 10.34
C ALA A 128 6.00 -13.38 9.75
N ARG A 129 6.69 -14.38 10.29
CA ARG A 129 8.00 -14.75 9.75
C ARG A 129 7.84 -15.28 8.33
N VAL A 130 8.71 -14.79 7.46
CA VAL A 130 8.72 -15.22 6.06
C VAL A 130 9.23 -16.66 5.96
N ASN A 131 10.25 -16.98 6.75
CA ASN A 131 10.80 -18.35 6.82
C ASN A 131 10.80 -18.80 8.26
N PRO A 132 9.69 -19.42 8.72
CA PRO A 132 9.59 -19.90 10.10
C PRO A 132 10.50 -21.07 10.40
#